data_9193331d8f937f2a61d0f67578c24448
#
_entry.id   9193331d8f937f2a61d0f67578c24448
#
_cell.length_a   1.000
_cell.length_b   1.000
_cell.length_c   1.000
_cell.angle_alpha   90.00
_cell.angle_beta   90.00
_cell.angle_gamma   90.00
#
_symmetry.space_group_name_H-M   'P 1'
#
loop_
_entity.id
_entity.type
_entity.pdbx_description
1 polymer ?
#
loop_
_entity_poly.entity_id
_entity_poly.type
_entity_poly.pdbx_seq_one_letter_code
_entity_poly.pdbx_strand_id
1 'polypeptide(L)'
;MTERDMMEEMRAGAIVPEEEPELEESAAGYEEGQDSSEGAASTENHEERPEVEGILELADGGFGFLRFHNFLTSEKDIYVAQSQIKRFNLKTGDKIRGITRGARAGEKYGALLFVKSVNGLDPMAARRRVPFERLTPIYPDERICLEGESIDLSTRLMDLIAPIGKGQRGLIVAQPKAGKTVLLKKIAQSVEEKHPEIELIVLLIDERPEEVTDMKRSLKKAEVIYSTFDEHYKNHVKVAQMVIERAKRYAESGKDVMILLDSITRLARAYNMEVPSSGITLSGGIDPGALHPPKKFFGTARNLEEGGSVTILATALVDTGSRMDDVIYEEFKGTGNMELHLDRRMSERRIFPAIDLAKSGTRREDLLLTAEEMAVMTCLRREMSDGNSQETISEIIDTLSSTKSNRDFISFMEKKLR
;
A
#
# COMPACT_ATOMS: atom_id res chain seq x y z
N MET A 1 -49.44 19.93 10.32
CA MET A 1 -48.81 19.49 9.06
C MET A 1 -48.34 18.07 9.29
N THR A 2 -49.03 17.10 8.72
CA THR A 2 -48.79 15.67 8.92
C THR A 2 -47.90 15.15 7.77
N GLU A 3 -47.17 14.04 8.00
CA GLU A 3 -46.29 13.41 7.00
C GLU A 3 -46.96 13.11 5.64
N ARG A 4 -48.30 13.15 5.59
CA ARG A 4 -49.06 12.98 4.37
C ARG A 4 -49.03 14.22 3.46
N ASP A 5 -48.94 15.42 4.05
CA ASP A 5 -48.93 16.68 3.30
C ASP A 5 -47.56 16.90 2.60
N MET A 6 -46.47 16.34 3.16
CA MET A 6 -45.15 16.41 2.54
C MET A 6 -44.97 15.44 1.35
N MET A 7 -45.74 14.34 1.28
CA MET A 7 -45.67 13.42 0.15
C MET A 7 -46.47 13.85 -1.08
N GLU A 8 -47.44 14.76 -0.93
CA GLU A 8 -48.21 15.25 -2.05
C GLU A 8 -47.52 16.40 -2.80
N GLU A 9 -46.72 17.22 -2.12
CA GLU A 9 -45.89 18.26 -2.76
C GLU A 9 -44.72 17.71 -3.57
N MET A 10 -44.18 16.52 -3.23
CA MET A 10 -43.08 15.87 -3.98
C MET A 10 -43.55 15.19 -5.30
N ARG A 11 -44.84 15.05 -5.55
CA ARG A 11 -45.39 14.43 -6.78
C ARG A 11 -45.76 15.42 -7.89
N ALA A 12 -45.72 16.69 -7.64
CA ALA A 12 -46.15 17.74 -8.62
C ALA A 12 -45.02 18.33 -9.49
N GLY A 13 -43.77 17.78 -9.43
CA GLY A 13 -42.61 18.29 -10.14
C GLY A 13 -41.92 17.32 -11.11
N ALA A 14 -42.60 16.31 -11.58
CA ALA A 14 -42.00 15.38 -12.55
C ALA A 14 -42.14 15.89 -13.98
N ILE A 15 -41.09 16.48 -14.53
CA ILE A 15 -40.95 16.78 -15.96
C ILE A 15 -40.57 15.49 -16.68
N VAL A 16 -41.37 15.15 -17.71
CA VAL A 16 -41.20 14.03 -18.63
C VAL A 16 -40.04 14.32 -19.55
N PRO A 17 -39.08 13.38 -19.79
CA PRO A 17 -38.06 13.59 -20.80
C PRO A 17 -38.60 13.31 -22.21
N GLU A 18 -38.28 14.23 -23.13
CA GLU A 18 -38.52 14.09 -24.59
C GLU A 18 -37.67 12.94 -25.16
N GLU A 19 -38.27 12.22 -26.09
CA GLU A 19 -37.68 11.08 -26.84
C GLU A 19 -36.54 11.55 -27.75
N GLU A 20 -35.42 10.81 -27.75
CA GLU A 20 -34.34 10.96 -28.74
C GLU A 20 -34.74 10.31 -30.07
N PRO A 21 -34.41 10.89 -31.23
CA PRO A 21 -34.66 10.26 -32.52
C PRO A 21 -33.61 9.17 -32.83
N GLU A 22 -34.09 8.03 -33.29
CA GLU A 22 -33.32 6.93 -33.87
C GLU A 22 -32.58 7.38 -35.12
N LEU A 23 -31.29 7.07 -35.22
CA LEU A 23 -30.48 7.22 -36.41
C LEU A 23 -30.47 5.91 -37.18
N GLU A 24 -31.11 5.91 -38.32
CA GLU A 24 -31.05 4.84 -39.35
C GLU A 24 -29.65 4.73 -39.98
N GLU A 25 -29.18 3.49 -40.10
CA GLU A 25 -28.06 3.14 -40.95
C GLU A 25 -28.46 3.23 -42.45
N SER A 26 -27.69 4.00 -43.21
CA SER A 26 -27.71 3.85 -44.66
C SER A 26 -26.29 3.74 -45.19
N ALA A 27 -26.01 2.57 -45.77
CA ALA A 27 -24.85 2.32 -46.61
C ALA A 27 -25.14 2.71 -48.07
N ALA A 28 -24.23 3.46 -48.68
CA ALA A 28 -23.93 3.49 -50.13
C ALA A 28 -22.90 4.60 -50.38
N GLY A 29 -21.80 4.31 -51.03
CA GLY A 29 -21.57 4.15 -52.43
C GLY A 29 -20.54 5.18 -52.82
N TYR A 30 -19.36 4.73 -53.28
CA TYR A 30 -18.26 5.54 -53.84
C TYR A 30 -18.67 6.14 -55.17
N GLU A 31 -18.35 7.43 -55.39
CA GLU A 31 -18.00 7.95 -56.72
C GLU A 31 -16.96 9.08 -56.60
N GLU A 32 -15.93 8.95 -57.44
CA GLU A 32 -14.86 9.94 -57.66
C GLU A 32 -15.39 11.15 -58.43
N GLY A 33 -15.03 12.34 -57.98
CA GLY A 33 -15.23 13.57 -58.70
C GLY A 33 -14.14 14.56 -58.35
N GLN A 34 -13.15 14.73 -59.24
CA GLN A 34 -12.21 15.86 -59.20
C GLN A 34 -12.99 17.16 -59.47
N ASP A 35 -12.82 18.16 -58.67
CA ASP A 35 -12.65 19.51 -59.17
C ASP A 35 -11.92 20.44 -58.17
N SER A 36 -11.10 21.28 -58.78
CA SER A 36 -10.17 22.22 -58.16
C SER A 36 -10.87 23.55 -57.79
N SER A 37 -10.68 24.03 -56.58
CA SER A 37 -10.66 25.48 -56.32
C SER A 37 -9.92 25.81 -55.01
N GLU A 38 -9.03 26.77 -55.13
CA GLU A 38 -8.14 27.36 -54.14
C GLU A 38 -8.92 28.04 -52.98
N GLY A 39 -8.29 27.96 -51.80
CA GLY A 39 -8.34 29.10 -50.85
C GLY A 39 -9.16 28.96 -49.61
N ALA A 40 -8.55 28.44 -48.57
CA ALA A 40 -8.51 29.05 -47.23
C ALA A 40 -7.71 28.14 -46.33
N ALA A 41 -6.46 28.50 -45.99
CA ALA A 41 -5.68 27.86 -44.95
C ALA A 41 -6.39 28.07 -43.62
N SER A 42 -7.25 27.12 -43.21
CA SER A 42 -7.61 26.95 -41.84
C SER A 42 -6.36 26.39 -41.14
N THR A 43 -5.70 27.22 -40.34
CA THR A 43 -4.73 26.76 -39.34
C THR A 43 -5.47 25.82 -38.41
N GLU A 44 -5.49 24.54 -38.76
CA GLU A 44 -5.74 23.48 -37.80
C GLU A 44 -4.60 23.56 -36.80
N ASN A 45 -4.89 24.22 -35.67
CA ASN A 45 -4.10 24.04 -34.46
C ASN A 45 -4.10 22.52 -34.21
N HIS A 46 -3.03 21.83 -34.54
CA HIS A 46 -2.76 20.49 -34.03
C HIS A 46 -2.63 20.62 -32.53
N GLU A 47 -3.78 20.57 -31.81
CA GLU A 47 -3.78 20.43 -30.36
C GLU A 47 -2.94 19.18 -30.07
N GLU A 48 -1.77 19.38 -29.49
CA GLU A 48 -0.95 18.27 -28.99
C GLU A 48 -1.84 17.39 -28.10
N ARG A 49 -1.97 16.11 -28.46
CA ARG A 49 -2.73 15.11 -27.72
C ARG A 49 -1.77 14.14 -27.02
N PRO A 50 -1.08 14.58 -25.97
CA PRO A 50 -0.09 13.77 -25.29
C PRO A 50 -0.77 12.58 -24.60
N GLU A 51 -0.04 11.47 -24.60
CA GLU A 51 -0.39 10.31 -23.79
C GLU A 51 0.17 10.48 -22.39
N VAL A 52 -0.64 10.26 -21.38
CA VAL A 52 -0.25 10.36 -19.97
C VAL A 52 -0.65 9.11 -19.21
N GLU A 53 0.07 8.86 -18.11
CA GLU A 53 -0.26 7.83 -17.14
C GLU A 53 -0.26 8.45 -15.76
N GLY A 54 -1.36 8.30 -15.01
CA GLY A 54 -1.52 8.86 -13.66
C GLY A 54 -2.46 8.05 -12.80
N ILE A 55 -2.49 8.34 -11.51
CA ILE A 55 -3.35 7.67 -10.53
C ILE A 55 -4.61 8.51 -10.30
N LEU A 56 -5.77 7.88 -10.49
CA LEU A 56 -7.06 8.56 -10.33
C LEU A 56 -7.36 8.83 -8.85
N GLU A 57 -7.75 10.06 -8.57
CA GLU A 57 -8.44 10.46 -7.34
C GLU A 57 -9.83 10.98 -7.71
N LEU A 58 -10.87 10.39 -7.14
CA LEU A 58 -12.25 10.85 -7.29
C LEU A 58 -12.51 12.03 -6.36
N ALA A 59 -13.28 13.01 -6.84
CA ALA A 59 -13.80 14.15 -6.07
C ALA A 59 -15.28 13.95 -5.76
N ASP A 60 -15.78 14.66 -4.74
CA ASP A 60 -17.18 14.57 -4.26
C ASP A 60 -18.24 14.82 -5.34
N GLY A 61 -17.91 15.56 -6.39
CA GLY A 61 -18.80 15.83 -7.53
C GLY A 61 -18.92 14.68 -8.55
N GLY A 62 -18.30 13.52 -8.29
CA GLY A 62 -18.32 12.36 -9.19
C GLY A 62 -17.38 12.47 -10.42
N PHE A 63 -16.60 13.53 -10.53
CA PHE A 63 -15.46 13.69 -11.43
C PHE A 63 -14.17 13.33 -10.70
N GLY A 64 -13.02 13.35 -11.37
CA GLY A 64 -11.75 13.05 -10.73
C GLY A 64 -10.58 13.75 -11.38
N PHE A 65 -9.40 13.49 -10.82
CA PHE A 65 -8.12 13.98 -11.35
C PHE A 65 -7.09 12.86 -11.40
N LEU A 66 -6.28 12.82 -12.45
CA LEU A 66 -5.07 12.01 -12.46
C LEU A 66 -3.98 12.76 -11.70
N ARG A 67 -3.43 12.09 -10.68
CA ARG A 67 -2.34 12.57 -9.84
C ARG A 67 -1.03 11.94 -10.28
N PHE A 68 0.06 12.69 -10.17
CA PHE A 68 1.36 12.27 -10.67
C PHE A 68 2.41 12.13 -9.58
N HIS A 69 2.65 13.18 -8.80
CA HIS A 69 3.70 13.18 -7.80
C HIS A 69 3.15 12.96 -6.39
N ASN A 70 3.57 11.89 -5.72
CA ASN A 70 3.12 11.51 -4.38
C ASN A 70 1.59 11.56 -4.19
N PHE A 71 0.83 11.44 -5.29
CA PHE A 71 -0.63 11.54 -5.28
C PHE A 71 -1.19 12.86 -4.73
N LEU A 72 -0.34 13.88 -4.58
CA LEU A 72 -0.75 15.21 -4.14
C LEU A 72 -1.23 16.06 -5.32
N THR A 73 -2.05 17.06 -5.00
CA THR A 73 -2.58 18.01 -5.98
C THR A 73 -1.45 18.83 -6.60
N SER A 74 -1.44 18.95 -7.92
CA SER A 74 -0.46 19.72 -8.67
C SER A 74 -1.11 20.46 -9.85
N GLU A 75 -0.40 21.41 -10.43
CA GLU A 75 -0.85 22.11 -11.66
C GLU A 75 -0.85 21.20 -12.88
N LYS A 76 -0.15 20.06 -12.83
CA LYS A 76 -0.07 19.07 -13.90
C LYS A 76 -1.23 18.08 -13.90
N ASP A 77 -2.11 18.15 -12.90
CA ASP A 77 -3.23 17.23 -12.78
C ASP A 77 -4.14 17.27 -14.02
N ILE A 78 -4.70 16.13 -14.37
CA ILE A 78 -5.58 16.00 -15.54
C ILE A 78 -6.98 15.69 -15.06
N TYR A 79 -7.94 16.50 -15.49
CA TYR A 79 -9.36 16.31 -15.20
C TYR A 79 -9.91 15.06 -15.88
N VAL A 80 -10.68 14.26 -15.14
CA VAL A 80 -11.38 13.06 -15.63
C VAL A 80 -12.89 13.27 -15.47
N ALA A 81 -13.61 13.22 -16.58
CA ALA A 81 -15.05 13.49 -16.60
C ALA A 81 -15.86 12.36 -15.93
N GLN A 82 -16.99 12.73 -15.32
CA GLN A 82 -17.91 11.78 -14.68
C GLN A 82 -18.42 10.69 -15.64
N SER A 83 -18.63 11.01 -16.90
CA SER A 83 -19.04 10.07 -17.94
C SER A 83 -18.02 8.92 -18.12
N GLN A 84 -16.73 9.24 -18.15
CA GLN A 84 -15.67 8.23 -18.25
C GLN A 84 -15.59 7.38 -16.99
N ILE A 85 -15.71 8.01 -15.81
CA ILE A 85 -15.71 7.31 -14.51
C ILE A 85 -16.85 6.30 -14.46
N LYS A 86 -18.06 6.69 -14.81
CA LYS A 86 -19.23 5.81 -14.84
C LYS A 86 -19.10 4.71 -15.92
N ARG A 87 -18.65 5.09 -17.13
CA ARG A 87 -18.52 4.16 -18.26
C ARG A 87 -17.59 2.97 -17.93
N PHE A 88 -16.46 3.23 -17.30
CA PHE A 88 -15.42 2.22 -17.01
C PHE A 88 -15.40 1.79 -15.54
N ASN A 89 -16.36 2.23 -14.71
CA ASN A 89 -16.41 1.95 -13.28
C ASN A 89 -15.08 2.25 -12.58
N LEU A 90 -14.52 3.43 -12.89
CA LEU A 90 -13.23 3.86 -12.35
C LEU A 90 -13.34 4.20 -10.88
N LYS A 91 -12.27 3.91 -10.14
CA LYS A 91 -12.20 4.14 -8.68
C LYS A 91 -10.93 4.89 -8.32
N THR A 92 -10.92 5.55 -7.16
CA THR A 92 -9.69 6.09 -6.58
C THR A 92 -8.62 5.00 -6.49
N GLY A 93 -7.39 5.34 -6.87
CA GLY A 93 -6.26 4.41 -6.91
C GLY A 93 -6.07 3.69 -8.26
N ASP A 94 -7.00 3.82 -9.22
CA ASP A 94 -6.80 3.28 -10.56
C ASP A 94 -5.66 4.00 -11.28
N LYS A 95 -4.74 3.23 -11.86
CA LYS A 95 -3.71 3.73 -12.75
C LYS A 95 -4.27 3.80 -14.16
N ILE A 96 -4.46 5.02 -14.65
CA ILE A 96 -5.07 5.27 -15.95
C ILE A 96 -4.02 5.76 -16.91
N ARG A 97 -3.93 5.08 -18.05
CA ARG A 97 -3.17 5.52 -19.22
C ARG A 97 -4.14 5.98 -20.30
N GLY A 98 -3.93 7.17 -20.85
CA GLY A 98 -4.86 7.71 -21.83
C GLY A 98 -4.33 8.90 -22.59
N ILE A 99 -5.13 9.35 -23.55
CA ILE A 99 -4.86 10.54 -24.37
C ILE A 99 -5.51 11.74 -23.68
N THR A 100 -4.78 12.85 -23.59
CA THR A 100 -5.21 14.07 -22.97
C THR A 100 -5.20 15.25 -23.95
N ARG A 101 -5.80 16.36 -23.57
CA ARG A 101 -5.61 17.67 -24.17
C ARG A 101 -5.12 18.67 -23.13
N GLY A 102 -4.48 19.71 -23.57
CA GLY A 102 -4.14 20.86 -22.73
C GLY A 102 -5.35 21.57 -22.16
N ALA A 103 -5.13 22.41 -21.16
CA ALA A 103 -6.16 23.31 -20.62
C ALA A 103 -6.56 24.35 -21.68
N ARG A 104 -7.85 24.57 -21.86
CA ARG A 104 -8.41 25.61 -22.72
C ARG A 104 -8.49 26.95 -21.99
N ALA A 105 -8.77 28.02 -22.71
CA ALA A 105 -8.99 29.34 -22.12
C ALA A 105 -10.11 29.27 -21.06
N GLY A 106 -9.77 29.63 -19.82
CA GLY A 106 -10.68 29.55 -18.66
C GLY A 106 -10.66 28.22 -17.89
N GLU A 107 -9.98 27.19 -18.37
CA GLU A 107 -9.79 25.94 -17.63
C GLU A 107 -8.46 25.96 -16.87
N LYS A 108 -8.45 25.44 -15.65
CA LYS A 108 -7.23 25.33 -14.83
C LYS A 108 -6.39 24.08 -15.20
N TYR A 109 -7.03 23.01 -15.62
CA TYR A 109 -6.42 21.71 -15.86
C TYR A 109 -6.68 21.19 -17.26
N GLY A 110 -5.74 20.43 -17.82
CA GLY A 110 -5.99 19.63 -19.00
C GLY A 110 -7.03 18.54 -18.73
N ALA A 111 -7.57 17.93 -19.77
CA ALA A 111 -8.62 16.93 -19.65
C ALA A 111 -8.26 15.61 -20.32
N LEU A 112 -8.65 14.50 -19.71
CA LEU A 112 -8.56 13.16 -20.30
C LEU A 112 -9.62 13.04 -21.39
N LEU A 113 -9.19 12.75 -22.62
CA LEU A 113 -10.07 12.56 -23.78
C LEU A 113 -10.42 11.08 -23.96
N PHE A 114 -9.45 10.21 -23.85
CA PHE A 114 -9.63 8.80 -24.10
C PHE A 114 -8.83 7.93 -23.13
N VAL A 115 -9.49 6.89 -22.57
CA VAL A 115 -8.87 5.90 -21.67
C VAL A 115 -8.35 4.75 -22.52
N LYS A 116 -7.02 4.52 -22.54
CA LYS A 116 -6.38 3.40 -23.24
C LYS A 116 -6.30 2.14 -22.38
N SER A 117 -5.92 2.31 -21.10
CA SER A 117 -5.85 1.18 -20.16
C SER A 117 -6.14 1.64 -18.74
N VAL A 118 -6.59 0.69 -17.92
CA VAL A 118 -6.81 0.84 -16.47
C VAL A 118 -6.04 -0.27 -15.76
N ASN A 119 -5.09 0.09 -14.90
CA ASN A 119 -4.18 -0.86 -14.21
C ASN A 119 -3.42 -1.80 -15.15
N GLY A 120 -3.13 -1.35 -16.38
CA GLY A 120 -2.49 -2.15 -17.42
C GLY A 120 -3.43 -3.08 -18.19
N LEU A 121 -4.72 -3.13 -17.85
CA LEU A 121 -5.74 -3.94 -18.50
C LEU A 121 -6.60 -3.10 -19.46
N ASP A 122 -7.30 -3.79 -20.37
CA ASP A 122 -8.35 -3.16 -21.17
C ASP A 122 -9.41 -2.50 -20.27
N PRO A 123 -9.90 -1.28 -20.57
CA PRO A 123 -10.86 -0.58 -19.73
C PRO A 123 -12.16 -1.35 -19.48
N MET A 124 -12.61 -2.17 -20.43
CA MET A 124 -13.81 -3.00 -20.27
C MET A 124 -13.56 -4.21 -19.37
N ALA A 125 -12.34 -4.76 -19.36
CA ALA A 125 -11.94 -5.79 -18.39
C ALA A 125 -11.91 -5.22 -16.96
N ALA A 126 -11.31 -4.04 -16.80
CA ALA A 126 -11.28 -3.34 -15.51
C ALA A 126 -12.69 -3.06 -14.93
N ARG A 127 -13.68 -2.78 -15.79
CA ARG A 127 -15.08 -2.57 -15.39
C ARG A 127 -15.69 -3.79 -14.68
N ARG A 128 -15.28 -5.00 -15.04
CA ARG A 128 -15.85 -6.28 -14.54
C ARG A 128 -15.22 -6.76 -13.24
N ARG A 129 -14.21 -6.09 -12.72
CA ARG A 129 -13.50 -6.51 -11.50
C ARG A 129 -14.44 -6.55 -10.29
N VAL A 130 -14.22 -7.54 -9.42
CA VAL A 130 -14.92 -7.66 -8.15
C VAL A 130 -14.35 -6.61 -7.18
N PRO A 131 -15.19 -5.83 -6.48
CA PRO A 131 -14.72 -4.89 -5.47
C PRO A 131 -13.95 -5.59 -4.35
N PHE A 132 -12.86 -4.99 -3.89
CA PHE A 132 -11.98 -5.53 -2.83
C PHE A 132 -12.74 -5.99 -1.59
N GLU A 133 -13.76 -5.25 -1.19
CA GLU A 133 -14.58 -5.53 0.00
C GLU A 133 -15.44 -6.80 -0.14
N ARG A 134 -15.59 -7.33 -1.35
CA ARG A 134 -16.37 -8.56 -1.65
C ARG A 134 -15.47 -9.77 -1.86
N LEU A 135 -14.16 -9.60 -1.91
CA LEU A 135 -13.20 -10.68 -2.06
C LEU A 135 -13.06 -11.45 -0.73
N THR A 136 -12.87 -12.76 -0.80
CA THR A 136 -12.83 -13.67 0.35
C THR A 136 -11.45 -13.66 1.02
N PRO A 137 -11.31 -13.19 2.28
CA PRO A 137 -10.02 -13.19 2.96
C PRO A 137 -9.67 -14.58 3.48
N ILE A 138 -8.43 -15.00 3.23
CA ILE A 138 -7.84 -16.24 3.76
C ILE A 138 -6.59 -15.95 4.58
N TYR A 139 -6.09 -16.94 5.32
CA TYR A 139 -4.81 -16.82 6.02
C TYR A 139 -3.66 -16.75 5.01
N PRO A 140 -2.56 -16.02 5.34
CA PRO A 140 -1.32 -16.11 4.59
C PRO A 140 -0.78 -17.55 4.58
N ASP A 141 -0.67 -18.16 3.42
CA ASP A 141 -0.24 -19.55 3.21
C ASP A 141 0.86 -19.66 2.15
N GLU A 142 1.15 -18.58 1.43
CA GLU A 142 2.26 -18.48 0.49
C GLU A 142 3.35 -17.57 1.07
N ARG A 143 4.53 -18.16 1.38
CA ARG A 143 5.65 -17.45 2.01
C ARG A 143 6.35 -16.51 1.04
N ILE A 144 6.64 -15.29 1.49
CA ILE A 144 7.52 -14.34 0.83
C ILE A 144 8.91 -14.50 1.43
N CYS A 145 9.75 -15.31 0.79
CA CYS A 145 11.09 -15.60 1.26
C CYS A 145 12.03 -14.43 1.03
N LEU A 146 12.67 -13.95 2.08
CA LEU A 146 13.60 -12.81 2.03
C LEU A 146 15.07 -13.24 1.90
N GLU A 147 15.41 -14.51 2.16
CA GLU A 147 16.76 -15.02 2.05
C GLU A 147 17.30 -14.85 0.63
N GLY A 148 18.34 -14.03 0.44
CA GLY A 148 18.99 -13.71 -0.83
C GLY A 148 20.29 -14.47 -1.07
N GLU A 149 20.93 -14.23 -2.23
CA GLU A 149 22.27 -14.72 -2.53
C GLU A 149 23.32 -14.04 -1.64
N SER A 150 23.08 -12.80 -1.23
CA SER A 150 23.90 -12.11 -0.23
C SER A 150 23.64 -12.70 1.15
N ILE A 151 24.70 -12.97 1.91
CA ILE A 151 24.62 -13.48 3.29
C ILE A 151 24.16 -12.36 4.22
N ASP A 152 22.91 -11.88 4.08
CA ASP A 152 22.32 -10.95 5.03
C ASP A 152 21.63 -11.72 6.16
N LEU A 153 22.22 -11.64 7.35
CA LEU A 153 21.70 -12.33 8.53
C LEU A 153 20.33 -11.81 8.97
N SER A 154 20.00 -10.57 8.64
CA SER A 154 18.72 -9.98 9.08
C SER A 154 17.54 -10.61 8.35
N THR A 155 17.63 -10.72 7.03
CA THR A 155 16.58 -11.34 6.20
C THR A 155 16.48 -12.84 6.44
N ARG A 156 17.63 -13.53 6.58
CA ARG A 156 17.67 -14.95 6.92
C ARG A 156 17.02 -15.25 8.26
N LEU A 157 17.36 -14.49 9.29
CA LEU A 157 16.81 -14.67 10.62
C LEU A 157 15.31 -14.36 10.64
N MET A 158 14.88 -13.30 9.93
CA MET A 158 13.49 -12.92 9.83
C MET A 158 12.62 -14.00 9.19
N ASP A 159 13.12 -14.66 8.14
CA ASP A 159 12.44 -15.77 7.48
C ASP A 159 12.13 -16.94 8.42
N LEU A 160 12.97 -17.18 9.40
CA LEU A 160 12.81 -18.29 10.36
C LEU A 160 11.95 -17.90 11.57
N ILE A 161 12.14 -16.67 12.11
CA ILE A 161 11.54 -16.26 13.37
C ILE A 161 10.15 -15.62 13.18
N ALA A 162 10.01 -14.82 12.15
CA ALA A 162 8.80 -14.09 11.84
C ALA A 162 8.54 -14.13 10.32
N PRO A 163 8.25 -15.33 9.77
CA PRO A 163 8.03 -15.48 8.34
C PRO A 163 6.88 -14.62 7.85
N ILE A 164 7.04 -14.08 6.65
CA ILE A 164 6.05 -13.25 6.00
C ILE A 164 5.32 -14.08 4.95
N GLY A 165 4.01 -14.08 4.99
CA GLY A 165 3.17 -14.63 3.92
C GLY A 165 2.47 -13.53 3.12
N LYS A 166 2.05 -13.82 1.89
CA LYS A 166 1.19 -12.94 1.10
C LYS A 166 -0.08 -12.63 1.89
N GLY A 167 -0.39 -11.35 2.05
CA GLY A 167 -1.51 -10.91 2.88
C GLY A 167 -1.18 -10.68 4.37
N GLN A 168 0.09 -10.73 4.77
CA GLN A 168 0.53 -10.54 6.15
C GLN A 168 0.25 -9.12 6.66
N ARG A 169 -0.22 -9.02 7.92
CA ARG A 169 -0.29 -7.78 8.69
C ARG A 169 0.80 -7.78 9.75
N GLY A 170 1.98 -7.28 9.39
CA GLY A 170 3.16 -7.33 10.25
C GLY A 170 3.46 -5.99 10.91
N LEU A 171 3.80 -6.02 12.19
CA LEU A 171 4.36 -4.89 12.92
C LEU A 171 5.86 -5.11 13.14
N ILE A 172 6.66 -4.13 12.74
CA ILE A 172 8.08 -4.03 13.09
C ILE A 172 8.18 -3.05 14.26
N VAL A 173 8.27 -3.60 15.45
CA VAL A 173 8.27 -2.85 16.72
C VAL A 173 9.69 -2.39 17.01
N ALA A 174 9.90 -1.10 17.08
CA ALA A 174 11.24 -0.54 17.22
C ALA A 174 11.30 0.62 18.23
N GLN A 175 12.27 0.54 19.12
CA GLN A 175 12.73 1.70 19.88
C GLN A 175 13.50 2.66 18.99
N PRO A 176 13.60 3.95 19.32
CA PRO A 176 14.46 4.88 18.60
C PRO A 176 15.91 4.37 18.51
N LYS A 177 16.52 4.47 17.32
CA LYS A 177 17.90 4.03 17.01
C LYS A 177 18.15 2.51 17.05
N ALA A 178 17.13 1.69 16.97
CA ALA A 178 17.27 0.23 16.92
C ALA A 178 17.56 -0.35 15.52
N GLY A 179 17.68 0.47 14.47
CA GLY A 179 18.00 0.01 13.11
C GLY A 179 16.78 -0.21 12.20
N LYS A 180 15.62 0.33 12.57
CA LYS A 180 14.33 0.24 11.85
C LYS A 180 14.45 0.48 10.33
N THR A 181 14.96 1.65 9.93
CA THR A 181 15.05 2.08 8.52
C THR A 181 16.00 1.17 7.71
N VAL A 182 17.08 0.70 8.33
CA VAL A 182 18.02 -0.24 7.70
C VAL A 182 17.33 -1.58 7.43
N LEU A 183 16.57 -2.10 8.38
CA LEU A 183 15.85 -3.36 8.20
C LEU A 183 14.79 -3.24 7.10
N LEU A 184 13.98 -2.16 7.11
CA LEU A 184 12.98 -1.93 6.04
C LEU A 184 13.62 -1.87 4.66
N LYS A 185 14.78 -1.20 4.54
CA LYS A 185 15.52 -1.12 3.28
C LYS A 185 15.98 -2.52 2.81
N LYS A 186 16.50 -3.34 3.71
CA LYS A 186 16.90 -4.72 3.40
C LYS A 186 15.71 -5.59 2.95
N ILE A 187 14.57 -5.48 3.63
CA ILE A 187 13.33 -6.16 3.23
C ILE A 187 12.92 -5.71 1.83
N ALA A 188 12.88 -4.39 1.58
CA ALA A 188 12.51 -3.84 0.28
C ALA A 188 13.42 -4.36 -0.84
N GLN A 189 14.74 -4.33 -0.64
CA GLN A 189 15.73 -4.81 -1.61
C GLN A 189 15.57 -6.31 -1.89
N SER A 190 15.35 -7.10 -0.84
CA SER A 190 15.14 -8.55 -0.98
C SER A 190 13.85 -8.86 -1.77
N VAL A 191 12.76 -8.13 -1.51
CA VAL A 191 11.50 -8.28 -2.25
C VAL A 191 11.68 -7.89 -3.72
N GLU A 192 12.34 -6.77 -4.01
CA GLU A 192 12.61 -6.35 -5.41
C GLU A 192 13.43 -7.38 -6.19
N GLU A 193 14.39 -8.03 -5.53
CA GLU A 193 15.29 -8.99 -6.14
C GLU A 193 14.61 -10.33 -6.39
N LYS A 194 13.88 -10.83 -5.39
CA LYS A 194 13.36 -12.20 -5.37
C LYS A 194 11.92 -12.35 -5.80
N HIS A 195 11.13 -11.31 -5.61
CA HIS A 195 9.70 -11.29 -5.87
C HIS A 195 9.32 -10.16 -6.84
N PRO A 196 9.88 -10.15 -8.08
CA PRO A 196 9.61 -9.11 -9.05
C PRO A 196 8.13 -9.05 -9.50
N GLU A 197 7.35 -10.08 -9.19
CA GLU A 197 5.91 -10.15 -9.40
C GLU A 197 5.12 -9.34 -8.38
N ILE A 198 5.69 -9.06 -7.19
CA ILE A 198 5.05 -8.28 -6.13
C ILE A 198 5.21 -6.78 -6.42
N GLU A 199 4.10 -6.08 -6.48
CA GLU A 199 4.10 -4.61 -6.58
C GLU A 199 4.49 -4.02 -5.22
N LEU A 200 5.70 -3.48 -5.13
CA LEU A 200 6.26 -2.96 -3.87
C LEU A 200 6.05 -1.45 -3.75
N ILE A 201 5.38 -1.04 -2.68
CA ILE A 201 5.18 0.37 -2.31
C ILE A 201 5.87 0.62 -0.97
N VAL A 202 6.74 1.62 -0.91
CA VAL A 202 7.33 2.11 0.34
C VAL A 202 6.67 3.43 0.68
N LEU A 203 5.96 3.47 1.80
CA LEU A 203 5.23 4.65 2.27
C LEU A 203 5.92 5.24 3.51
N LEU A 204 6.49 6.45 3.34
CA LEU A 204 7.21 7.17 4.39
C LEU A 204 6.36 8.35 4.87
N ILE A 205 5.92 8.31 6.12
CA ILE A 205 5.04 9.33 6.73
C ILE A 205 5.76 10.05 7.84
N ASP A 206 5.84 11.38 7.73
CA ASP A 206 6.48 12.26 8.71
C ASP A 206 7.97 11.88 8.94
N GLU A 207 8.64 11.36 7.89
CA GLU A 207 10.06 11.01 7.90
C GLU A 207 10.93 12.13 7.38
N ARG A 208 12.25 12.02 7.57
CA ARG A 208 13.22 13.04 7.19
C ARG A 208 13.50 13.00 5.68
N PRO A 209 13.69 14.18 5.03
CA PRO A 209 13.99 14.25 3.60
C PRO A 209 15.22 13.43 3.18
N GLU A 210 16.27 13.38 4.04
CA GLU A 210 17.47 12.59 3.79
C GLU A 210 17.17 11.07 3.81
N GLU A 211 16.29 10.57 4.69
CA GLU A 211 15.87 9.16 4.75
C GLU A 211 15.04 8.80 3.51
N VAL A 212 14.16 9.69 3.06
CA VAL A 212 13.42 9.55 1.80
C VAL A 212 14.37 9.44 0.61
N THR A 213 15.39 10.29 0.56
CA THR A 213 16.36 10.29 -0.53
C THR A 213 17.19 9.01 -0.54
N ASP A 214 17.63 8.53 0.63
CA ASP A 214 18.39 7.29 0.77
C ASP A 214 17.54 6.08 0.32
N MET A 215 16.27 6.02 0.73
CA MET A 215 15.35 4.96 0.31
C MET A 215 15.17 4.95 -1.22
N LYS A 216 14.88 6.10 -1.83
CA LYS A 216 14.72 6.24 -3.29
C LYS A 216 15.96 5.82 -4.08
N ARG A 217 17.16 6.13 -3.56
CA ARG A 217 18.42 5.74 -4.22
C ARG A 217 18.75 4.26 -4.06
N SER A 218 18.26 3.65 -3.01
CA SER A 218 18.54 2.24 -2.67
C SER A 218 17.63 1.26 -3.39
N LEU A 219 16.48 1.69 -3.90
CA LEU A 219 15.46 0.88 -4.55
C LEU A 219 15.38 1.23 -6.04
N LYS A 220 15.13 0.22 -6.89
CA LYS A 220 15.13 0.36 -8.35
C LYS A 220 13.74 0.34 -8.97
N LYS A 221 12.83 -0.46 -8.42
CA LYS A 221 11.49 -0.71 -8.97
C LYS A 221 10.37 -0.26 -8.03
N ALA A 222 10.62 -0.27 -6.72
CA ALA A 222 9.61 0.08 -5.72
C ALA A 222 9.09 1.51 -5.90
N GLU A 223 7.80 1.68 -5.76
CA GLU A 223 7.16 3.00 -5.73
C GLU A 223 7.36 3.62 -4.33
N VAL A 224 8.27 4.61 -4.22
CA VAL A 224 8.54 5.31 -2.95
C VAL A 224 7.66 6.54 -2.87
N ILE A 225 6.63 6.45 -2.06
CA ILE A 225 5.65 7.50 -1.77
C ILE A 225 5.93 8.06 -0.39
N TYR A 226 5.87 9.37 -0.24
CA TYR A 226 6.26 10.00 1.01
C TYR A 226 5.52 11.31 1.28
N SER A 227 5.49 11.68 2.55
CA SER A 227 5.15 13.01 3.03
C SER A 227 6.06 13.30 4.23
N THR A 228 6.98 14.26 4.07
CA THR A 228 8.06 14.55 5.02
C THR A 228 7.57 15.38 6.21
N PHE A 229 8.35 15.43 7.30
CA PHE A 229 7.94 16.04 8.57
C PHE A 229 7.64 17.57 8.45
N ASP A 230 8.12 18.23 7.44
CA ASP A 230 7.88 19.64 7.13
C ASP A 230 6.57 19.88 6.38
N GLU A 231 5.88 18.81 5.94
CA GLU A 231 4.58 18.90 5.31
C GLU A 231 3.43 18.91 6.33
N HIS A 232 2.29 19.44 5.90
CA HIS A 232 1.09 19.47 6.74
C HIS A 232 0.51 18.07 6.94
N TYR A 233 0.01 17.75 8.15
CA TYR A 233 -0.54 16.45 8.51
C TYR A 233 -1.65 15.94 7.55
N LYS A 234 -2.40 16.85 6.92
CA LYS A 234 -3.40 16.48 5.88
C LYS A 234 -2.76 15.78 4.68
N ASN A 235 -1.53 16.14 4.32
CA ASN A 235 -0.80 15.47 3.25
C ASN A 235 -0.44 14.05 3.66
N HIS A 236 -0.02 13.84 4.91
CA HIS A 236 0.27 12.49 5.44
C HIS A 236 -0.94 11.57 5.33
N VAL A 237 -2.12 12.06 5.76
CA VAL A 237 -3.38 11.33 5.67
C VAL A 237 -3.78 11.06 4.22
N LYS A 238 -3.74 12.09 3.37
CA LYS A 238 -4.11 11.98 1.95
C LYS A 238 -3.24 10.97 1.19
N VAL A 239 -1.94 11.04 1.36
CA VAL A 239 -0.99 10.13 0.70
C VAL A 239 -1.24 8.69 1.15
N ALA A 240 -1.45 8.45 2.44
CA ALA A 240 -1.76 7.12 2.94
C ALA A 240 -3.09 6.57 2.39
N GLN A 241 -4.13 7.41 2.32
CA GLN A 241 -5.42 7.03 1.71
C GLN A 241 -5.26 6.65 0.24
N MET A 242 -4.49 7.42 -0.52
CA MET A 242 -4.24 7.11 -1.94
C MET A 242 -3.45 5.81 -2.13
N VAL A 243 -2.44 5.56 -1.28
CA VAL A 243 -1.65 4.31 -1.32
C VAL A 243 -2.53 3.10 -1.04
N ILE A 244 -3.38 3.14 -0.02
CA ILE A 244 -4.23 1.99 0.30
C ILE A 244 -5.28 1.73 -0.78
N GLU A 245 -5.86 2.78 -1.37
CA GLU A 245 -6.78 2.61 -2.50
C GLU A 245 -6.04 2.06 -3.73
N ARG A 246 -4.80 2.49 -3.98
CA ARG A 246 -3.95 1.92 -5.03
C ARG A 246 -3.68 0.43 -4.80
N ALA A 247 -3.34 0.04 -3.57
CA ALA A 247 -3.11 -1.37 -3.21
C ALA A 247 -4.36 -2.23 -3.45
N LYS A 248 -5.55 -1.74 -3.10
CA LYS A 248 -6.81 -2.44 -3.39
C LYS A 248 -7.02 -2.64 -4.91
N ARG A 249 -6.64 -1.66 -5.74
CA ARG A 249 -6.76 -1.81 -7.21
C ARG A 249 -5.82 -2.86 -7.77
N TYR A 250 -4.63 -3.02 -7.19
CA TYR A 250 -3.74 -4.12 -7.52
C TYR A 250 -4.38 -5.49 -7.17
N ALA A 251 -4.86 -5.64 -5.94
CA ALA A 251 -5.49 -6.89 -5.49
C ALA A 251 -6.76 -7.23 -6.28
N GLU A 252 -7.64 -6.25 -6.61
CA GLU A 252 -8.80 -6.44 -7.49
C GLU A 252 -8.42 -6.91 -8.90
N SER A 253 -7.18 -6.71 -9.30
CA SER A 253 -6.63 -7.16 -10.59
C SER A 253 -5.88 -8.49 -10.50
N GLY A 254 -5.97 -9.18 -9.35
CA GLY A 254 -5.30 -10.46 -9.09
C GLY A 254 -3.79 -10.33 -8.86
N LYS A 255 -3.28 -9.14 -8.53
CA LYS A 255 -1.86 -8.90 -8.27
C LYS A 255 -1.57 -8.89 -6.77
N ASP A 256 -0.36 -9.33 -6.42
CA ASP A 256 0.18 -9.21 -5.09
C ASP A 256 0.84 -7.85 -4.90
N VAL A 257 0.52 -7.18 -3.79
CA VAL A 257 1.14 -5.91 -3.42
C VAL A 257 1.67 -5.95 -2.00
N MET A 258 2.86 -5.39 -1.79
CA MET A 258 3.43 -5.20 -0.46
C MET A 258 3.61 -3.72 -0.18
N ILE A 259 3.13 -3.27 0.99
CA ILE A 259 3.33 -1.93 1.51
C ILE A 259 4.29 -2.01 2.70
N LEU A 260 5.41 -1.31 2.61
CA LEU A 260 6.32 -1.06 3.74
C LEU A 260 6.03 0.34 4.26
N LEU A 261 5.41 0.43 5.44
CA LEU A 261 5.01 1.71 6.04
C LEU A 261 5.96 2.12 7.17
N ASP A 262 6.58 3.26 7.04
CA ASP A 262 7.35 3.92 8.09
C ASP A 262 6.78 5.31 8.40
N SER A 263 5.99 5.49 9.48
CA SER A 263 5.52 4.54 10.48
C SER A 263 4.01 4.63 10.72
N ILE A 264 3.41 3.55 11.19
CA ILE A 264 1.99 3.53 11.61
C ILE A 264 1.73 4.46 12.79
N THR A 265 2.71 4.61 13.68
CA THR A 265 2.63 5.52 14.84
C THR A 265 2.45 6.96 14.36
N ARG A 266 3.25 7.41 13.40
CA ARG A 266 3.18 8.76 12.84
C ARG A 266 1.91 8.97 12.01
N LEU A 267 1.47 7.95 11.28
CA LEU A 267 0.20 7.99 10.58
C LEU A 267 -0.98 8.15 11.55
N ALA A 268 -1.00 7.41 12.65
CA ALA A 268 -2.03 7.54 13.68
C ALA A 268 -2.02 8.93 14.34
N ARG A 269 -0.84 9.50 14.58
CA ARG A 269 -0.69 10.89 15.06
C ARG A 269 -1.26 11.91 14.06
N ALA A 270 -1.02 11.74 12.76
CA ALA A 270 -1.56 12.60 11.72
C ALA A 270 -3.10 12.56 11.69
N TYR A 271 -3.69 11.37 11.81
CA TYR A 271 -5.13 11.21 11.94
C TYR A 271 -5.68 11.85 13.21
N ASN A 272 -4.94 11.81 14.34
CA ASN A 272 -5.35 12.46 15.58
C ASN A 272 -5.43 14.00 15.45
N MET A 273 -4.68 14.57 14.53
CA MET A 273 -4.75 16.01 14.19
C MET A 273 -5.83 16.33 13.15
N GLU A 274 -6.27 15.35 12.35
CA GLU A 274 -7.23 15.52 11.26
C GLU A 274 -8.66 15.33 11.71
N VAL A 275 -8.92 14.34 12.57
CA VAL A 275 -10.27 13.95 12.99
C VAL A 275 -10.84 15.02 13.94
N PRO A 276 -12.09 15.47 13.73
CA PRO A 276 -12.77 16.33 14.69
C PRO A 276 -12.83 15.66 16.06
N SER A 277 -12.57 16.43 17.12
CA SER A 277 -12.58 15.89 18.48
C SER A 277 -13.94 15.28 18.83
N SER A 278 -13.95 14.04 19.30
CA SER A 278 -15.15 13.37 19.81
C SER A 278 -15.56 13.84 21.22
N GLY A 279 -14.73 14.68 21.85
CA GLY A 279 -14.89 15.07 23.27
C GLY A 279 -14.43 14.01 24.26
N ILE A 280 -14.00 12.84 23.81
CA ILE A 280 -13.43 11.76 24.61
C ILE A 280 -11.94 11.65 24.28
N THR A 281 -11.10 11.58 25.31
CA THR A 281 -9.65 11.45 25.11
C THR A 281 -9.16 10.23 25.85
N LEU A 282 -8.50 9.31 25.14
CA LEU A 282 -7.80 8.18 25.71
C LEU A 282 -6.51 8.63 26.41
N SER A 283 -5.90 7.73 27.19
CA SER A 283 -4.57 7.94 27.74
C SER A 283 -3.59 8.38 26.66
N GLY A 284 -2.71 9.34 26.96
CA GLY A 284 -1.75 9.87 25.99
C GLY A 284 -2.30 10.95 25.05
N GLY A 285 -3.57 11.39 25.18
CA GLY A 285 -4.10 12.49 24.38
C GLY A 285 -4.62 12.10 22.99
N ILE A 286 -4.96 10.82 22.79
CA ILE A 286 -5.49 10.32 21.51
C ILE A 286 -7.02 10.29 21.53
N ASP A 287 -7.65 10.74 20.45
CA ASP A 287 -9.08 10.59 20.24
C ASP A 287 -9.39 9.16 19.75
N PRO A 288 -10.37 8.45 20.33
CA PRO A 288 -10.75 7.10 19.87
C PRO A 288 -11.10 7.05 18.39
N GLY A 289 -11.74 8.09 17.87
CA GLY A 289 -12.10 8.20 16.44
C GLY A 289 -10.90 8.27 15.52
N ALA A 290 -9.77 8.79 16.00
CA ALA A 290 -8.53 8.93 15.23
C ALA A 290 -7.84 7.60 14.95
N LEU A 291 -8.10 6.56 15.76
CA LEU A 291 -7.51 5.23 15.58
C LEU A 291 -8.21 4.39 14.50
N HIS A 292 -9.49 4.69 14.21
CA HIS A 292 -10.27 3.87 13.28
C HIS A 292 -9.73 3.89 11.83
N PRO A 293 -9.42 5.05 11.21
CA PRO A 293 -8.91 5.07 9.86
C PRO A 293 -7.55 4.34 9.68
N PRO A 294 -6.52 4.55 10.52
CA PRO A 294 -5.27 3.83 10.39
C PRO A 294 -5.41 2.33 10.73
N LYS A 295 -6.34 1.92 11.61
CA LYS A 295 -6.69 0.50 11.79
C LYS A 295 -7.32 -0.09 10.53
N LYS A 296 -8.20 0.65 9.86
CA LYS A 296 -8.79 0.24 8.59
C LYS A 296 -7.72 0.13 7.50
N PHE A 297 -6.77 1.06 7.45
CA PHE A 297 -5.60 0.98 6.58
C PHE A 297 -4.84 -0.33 6.80
N PHE A 298 -4.39 -0.59 8.02
CA PHE A 298 -3.64 -1.79 8.38
C PHE A 298 -4.45 -3.08 8.20
N GLY A 299 -5.75 -3.04 8.52
CA GLY A 299 -6.69 -4.15 8.33
C GLY A 299 -7.00 -4.49 6.87
N THR A 300 -6.57 -3.66 5.91
CA THR A 300 -6.68 -3.97 4.48
C THR A 300 -5.73 -5.10 4.08
N ALA A 301 -4.65 -5.34 4.84
CA ALA A 301 -3.74 -6.46 4.58
C ALA A 301 -4.46 -7.79 4.74
N ARG A 302 -4.55 -8.55 3.66
CA ARG A 302 -5.17 -9.89 3.57
C ARG A 302 -4.73 -10.63 2.33
N ASN A 303 -4.67 -11.94 2.42
CA ASN A 303 -4.62 -12.84 1.27
C ASN A 303 -6.05 -13.09 0.78
N LEU A 304 -6.23 -13.34 -0.51
CA LEU A 304 -7.54 -13.45 -1.15
C LEU A 304 -7.67 -14.78 -1.89
N GLU A 305 -8.78 -15.48 -1.67
CA GLU A 305 -9.05 -16.79 -2.29
C GLU A 305 -9.15 -16.68 -3.82
N GLU A 306 -9.69 -15.57 -4.32
CA GLU A 306 -9.88 -15.31 -5.75
C GLU A 306 -8.56 -14.91 -6.46
N GLY A 307 -7.47 -14.78 -5.71
CA GLY A 307 -6.15 -14.37 -6.15
C GLY A 307 -5.85 -12.90 -5.86
N GLY A 308 -4.55 -12.61 -5.79
CA GLY A 308 -4.02 -11.34 -5.33
C GLY A 308 -3.98 -11.20 -3.81
N SER A 309 -3.12 -10.33 -3.34
CA SER A 309 -2.98 -10.08 -1.90
C SER A 309 -2.56 -8.65 -1.61
N VAL A 310 -2.84 -8.20 -0.37
CA VAL A 310 -2.27 -6.97 0.18
C VAL A 310 -1.48 -7.34 1.44
N THR A 311 -0.16 -7.21 1.39
CA THR A 311 0.74 -7.39 2.53
C THR A 311 1.14 -6.04 3.08
N ILE A 312 1.08 -5.83 4.40
CA ILE A 312 1.51 -4.58 5.03
C ILE A 312 2.48 -4.90 6.17
N LEU A 313 3.71 -4.39 6.05
CA LEU A 313 4.67 -4.36 7.14
C LEU A 313 4.82 -2.91 7.59
N ALA A 314 4.35 -2.61 8.79
CA ALA A 314 4.36 -1.27 9.34
C ALA A 314 5.29 -1.18 10.55
N THR A 315 6.12 -0.13 10.61
CA THR A 315 6.91 0.13 11.81
C THR A 315 6.05 0.78 12.88
N ALA A 316 6.18 0.30 14.11
CA ALA A 316 5.56 0.88 15.29
C ALA A 316 6.66 1.35 16.25
N LEU A 317 6.54 2.60 16.71
CA LEU A 317 7.50 3.19 17.64
C LEU A 317 7.06 2.90 19.08
N VAL A 318 8.00 2.44 19.90
CA VAL A 318 7.80 2.17 21.34
C VAL A 318 8.93 2.78 22.15
N ASP A 319 8.71 2.96 23.45
CA ASP A 319 9.71 3.52 24.39
C ASP A 319 10.28 4.88 23.93
N THR A 320 9.43 5.70 23.32
CA THR A 320 9.79 7.07 22.88
C THR A 320 9.69 8.09 23.99
N GLY A 321 9.18 7.71 25.16
CA GLY A 321 8.78 8.61 26.23
C GLY A 321 7.40 9.24 26.04
N SER A 322 6.70 8.93 24.94
CA SER A 322 5.35 9.42 24.66
C SER A 322 4.30 8.35 24.99
N ARG A 323 3.42 8.63 25.94
CA ARG A 323 2.27 7.74 26.25
C ARG A 323 1.33 7.54 25.06
N MET A 324 1.28 8.48 24.14
CA MET A 324 0.49 8.35 22.92
C MET A 324 1.01 7.19 22.05
N ASP A 325 2.32 7.06 21.90
CA ASP A 325 2.92 5.99 21.10
C ASP A 325 2.67 4.62 21.69
N ASP A 326 2.72 4.50 23.02
CA ASP A 326 2.43 3.25 23.73
C ASP A 326 0.96 2.83 23.51
N VAL A 327 0.02 3.78 23.61
CA VAL A 327 -1.41 3.50 23.31
C VAL A 327 -1.59 3.09 21.86
N ILE A 328 -0.98 3.80 20.91
CA ILE A 328 -1.05 3.45 19.49
C ILE A 328 -0.51 2.03 19.27
N TYR A 329 0.65 1.69 19.82
CA TYR A 329 1.22 0.35 19.67
C TYR A 329 0.28 -0.73 20.20
N GLU A 330 -0.25 -0.60 21.44
CA GLU A 330 -1.16 -1.58 22.01
C GLU A 330 -2.44 -1.76 21.19
N GLU A 331 -2.97 -0.69 20.59
CA GLU A 331 -4.14 -0.72 19.73
C GLU A 331 -3.90 -1.44 18.39
N PHE A 332 -2.67 -1.39 17.85
CA PHE A 332 -2.30 -2.08 16.61
C PHE A 332 -1.81 -3.51 16.81
N LYS A 333 -1.20 -3.81 17.96
CA LYS A 333 -0.75 -5.15 18.34
C LYS A 333 -1.86 -6.20 18.22
N GLY A 334 -3.07 -5.87 18.69
CA GLY A 334 -4.24 -6.74 18.58
C GLY A 334 -4.73 -6.94 17.13
N THR A 335 -4.39 -6.03 16.21
CA THR A 335 -4.83 -6.07 14.80
C THR A 335 -3.86 -6.87 13.92
N GLY A 336 -2.57 -6.87 14.27
CA GLY A 336 -1.52 -7.60 13.56
C GLY A 336 -1.61 -9.12 13.70
N ASN A 337 -0.99 -9.82 12.76
CA ASN A 337 -0.79 -11.28 12.82
C ASN A 337 0.68 -11.68 12.70
N MET A 338 1.60 -10.71 12.77
CA MET A 338 3.05 -10.90 12.82
C MET A 338 3.67 -9.72 13.57
N GLU A 339 4.61 -10.00 14.46
CA GLU A 339 5.38 -9.00 15.16
C GLU A 339 6.87 -9.32 15.07
N LEU A 340 7.67 -8.32 14.73
CA LEU A 340 9.14 -8.38 14.74
C LEU A 340 9.65 -7.26 15.65
N HIS A 341 10.23 -7.63 16.77
CA HIS A 341 10.74 -6.70 17.77
C HIS A 341 12.24 -6.44 17.56
N LEU A 342 12.62 -5.17 17.48
CA LEU A 342 14.02 -4.75 17.47
C LEU A 342 14.48 -4.42 18.90
N ASP A 343 15.65 -4.91 19.29
CA ASP A 343 16.26 -4.64 20.60
C ASP A 343 17.35 -3.58 20.47
N ARG A 344 17.10 -2.44 21.12
CA ARG A 344 18.04 -1.32 21.15
C ARG A 344 19.34 -1.67 21.89
N ARG A 345 19.30 -2.51 22.96
CA ARG A 345 20.49 -2.90 23.73
C ARG A 345 21.44 -3.71 22.87
N MET A 346 20.92 -4.62 22.02
CA MET A 346 21.74 -5.34 21.05
C MET A 346 22.37 -4.37 20.05
N SER A 347 21.61 -3.42 19.51
CA SER A 347 22.13 -2.40 18.59
C SER A 347 23.22 -1.53 19.21
N GLU A 348 23.07 -1.11 20.47
CA GLU A 348 24.07 -0.35 21.22
C GLU A 348 25.36 -1.16 21.43
N ARG A 349 25.25 -2.47 21.60
CA ARG A 349 26.40 -3.41 21.67
C ARG A 349 26.96 -3.82 20.32
N ARG A 350 26.41 -3.32 19.20
CA ARG A 350 26.80 -3.68 17.84
C ARG A 350 26.55 -5.15 17.48
N ILE A 351 25.58 -5.79 18.12
CA ILE A 351 25.11 -7.14 17.79
C ILE A 351 24.00 -6.97 16.74
N PHE A 352 24.25 -7.47 15.54
CA PHE A 352 23.29 -7.40 14.42
C PHE A 352 23.09 -8.77 13.79
N PRO A 353 21.84 -9.10 13.39
CA PRO A 353 20.63 -8.30 13.48
C PRO A 353 20.16 -8.12 14.93
N ALA A 354 19.76 -6.90 15.28
CA ALA A 354 19.29 -6.57 16.62
C ALA A 354 17.81 -6.93 16.81
N ILE A 355 17.47 -8.20 16.62
CA ILE A 355 16.11 -8.75 16.68
C ILE A 355 15.91 -9.49 18.01
N ASP A 356 14.86 -9.13 18.74
CA ASP A 356 14.41 -9.88 19.92
C ASP A 356 13.64 -11.12 19.49
N LEU A 357 14.31 -12.26 19.51
CA LEU A 357 13.77 -13.53 19.03
C LEU A 357 12.61 -14.05 19.88
N ALA A 358 12.62 -13.75 21.19
CA ALA A 358 11.60 -14.23 22.11
C ALA A 358 10.25 -13.49 21.93
N LYS A 359 10.30 -12.21 21.54
CA LYS A 359 9.09 -11.39 21.32
C LYS A 359 8.61 -11.42 19.86
N SER A 360 9.41 -11.94 18.94
CA SER A 360 9.09 -11.96 17.52
C SER A 360 8.38 -13.24 17.11
N GLY A 361 7.44 -13.16 16.18
CA GLY A 361 6.75 -14.33 15.66
C GLY A 361 5.62 -14.01 14.70
N THR A 362 5.13 -15.02 14.01
CA THR A 362 4.00 -14.95 13.07
C THR A 362 2.90 -15.90 13.52
N ARG A 363 1.65 -15.43 13.51
CA ARG A 363 0.48 -16.31 13.74
C ARG A 363 0.32 -17.24 12.55
N ARG A 364 0.02 -18.51 12.83
CA ARG A 364 -0.11 -19.56 11.82
C ARG A 364 1.18 -19.71 10.99
N GLU A 365 2.34 -19.60 11.64
CA GLU A 365 3.63 -19.89 11.03
C GLU A 365 3.72 -21.34 10.48
N ASP A 366 2.86 -22.22 10.97
CA ASP A 366 2.67 -23.59 10.48
C ASP A 366 2.27 -23.66 8.99
N LEU A 367 1.68 -22.59 8.45
CA LEU A 367 1.34 -22.48 7.02
C LEU A 367 2.51 -21.98 6.16
N LEU A 368 3.55 -21.41 6.79
CA LEU A 368 4.64 -20.71 6.11
C LEU A 368 6.00 -21.41 6.28
N LEU A 369 6.19 -22.18 7.36
CA LEU A 369 7.42 -22.90 7.66
C LEU A 369 7.29 -24.38 7.31
N THR A 370 8.41 -25.02 6.93
CA THR A 370 8.47 -26.48 6.78
C THR A 370 8.42 -27.17 8.15
N ALA A 371 8.15 -28.46 8.16
CA ALA A 371 8.11 -29.23 9.41
C ALA A 371 9.46 -29.22 10.15
N GLU A 372 10.57 -29.25 9.40
CA GLU A 372 11.93 -29.18 9.92
C GLU A 372 12.22 -27.79 10.53
N GLU A 373 11.88 -26.72 9.81
CA GLU A 373 12.02 -25.36 10.31
C GLU A 373 11.20 -25.17 11.60
N MET A 374 9.95 -25.62 11.62
CA MET A 374 9.08 -25.56 12.80
C MET A 374 9.66 -26.30 14.00
N ALA A 375 10.19 -27.50 13.81
CA ALA A 375 10.80 -28.31 14.88
C ALA A 375 11.98 -27.57 15.51
N VAL A 376 12.92 -27.10 14.68
CA VAL A 376 14.11 -26.35 15.12
C VAL A 376 13.71 -25.06 15.83
N MET A 377 12.82 -24.28 15.24
CA MET A 377 12.40 -22.99 15.83
C MET A 377 11.66 -23.17 17.15
N THR A 378 10.86 -24.24 17.30
CA THR A 378 10.21 -24.57 18.56
C THR A 378 11.22 -24.91 19.65
N CYS A 379 12.26 -25.69 19.35
CA CYS A 379 13.33 -25.99 20.30
C CYS A 379 14.08 -24.73 20.71
N LEU A 380 14.50 -23.89 19.76
CA LEU A 380 15.21 -22.64 20.04
C LEU A 380 14.40 -21.68 20.91
N ARG A 381 13.07 -21.56 20.68
CA ARG A 381 12.21 -20.73 21.52
C ARG A 381 12.09 -21.27 22.95
N ARG A 382 12.10 -22.58 23.17
CA ARG A 382 12.12 -23.19 24.51
C ARG A 382 13.42 -22.87 25.23
N GLU A 383 14.58 -23.06 24.58
CA GLU A 383 15.88 -22.74 25.17
C GLU A 383 16.00 -21.26 25.55
N MET A 384 15.45 -20.34 24.75
CA MET A 384 15.42 -18.91 25.08
C MET A 384 14.52 -18.58 26.29
N SER A 385 13.50 -19.39 26.55
CA SER A 385 12.58 -19.18 27.67
C SER A 385 13.22 -19.59 29.03
N ASP A 386 14.22 -20.48 29.03
CA ASP A 386 14.81 -21.07 30.24
C ASP A 386 15.91 -20.22 30.92
N GLY A 387 16.07 -18.94 30.50
CA GLY A 387 16.84 -17.95 31.28
C GLY A 387 18.19 -17.51 30.70
N ASN A 388 18.74 -18.17 29.68
CA ASN A 388 20.02 -17.83 29.02
C ASN A 388 19.83 -17.12 27.67
N SER A 389 18.83 -16.26 27.56
CA SER A 389 18.39 -15.70 26.28
C SER A 389 19.49 -14.97 25.48
N GLN A 390 20.43 -14.29 26.13
CA GLN A 390 21.49 -13.55 25.42
C GLN A 390 22.58 -14.46 24.85
N GLU A 391 22.98 -15.49 25.57
CA GLU A 391 23.98 -16.48 25.10
C GLU A 391 23.40 -17.28 23.94
N THR A 392 22.17 -17.77 24.08
CA THR A 392 21.45 -18.49 23.01
C THR A 392 21.29 -17.65 21.75
N ILE A 393 20.93 -16.36 21.88
CA ILE A 393 20.82 -15.45 20.72
C ILE A 393 22.17 -15.28 20.02
N SER A 394 23.26 -15.08 20.77
CA SER A 394 24.60 -14.96 20.18
C SER A 394 25.00 -16.24 19.45
N GLU A 395 24.74 -17.41 20.04
CA GLU A 395 25.03 -18.69 19.42
C GLU A 395 24.20 -18.93 18.14
N ILE A 396 22.92 -18.53 18.12
CA ILE A 396 22.08 -18.59 16.92
C ILE A 396 22.67 -17.72 15.82
N ILE A 397 23.07 -16.48 16.12
CA ILE A 397 23.65 -15.55 15.16
C ILE A 397 24.99 -16.08 14.64
N ASP A 398 25.85 -16.62 15.50
CA ASP A 398 27.14 -17.19 15.12
C ASP A 398 26.97 -18.43 14.22
N THR A 399 26.04 -19.30 14.59
CA THR A 399 25.72 -20.50 13.78
C THR A 399 25.11 -20.08 12.43
N LEU A 400 24.19 -19.12 12.42
CA LEU A 400 23.60 -18.60 11.18
C LEU A 400 24.68 -17.97 10.28
N SER A 401 25.65 -17.25 10.86
CA SER A 401 26.76 -16.63 10.13
C SER A 401 27.74 -17.65 9.54
N SER A 402 27.88 -18.80 10.18
CA SER A 402 28.75 -19.87 9.72
C SER A 402 28.14 -20.75 8.61
N THR A 403 26.83 -20.59 8.35
CA THR A 403 26.07 -21.33 7.33
C THR A 403 25.75 -20.47 6.13
N LYS A 404 25.69 -21.06 4.93
CA LYS A 404 25.43 -20.33 3.69
C LYS A 404 23.94 -20.05 3.47
N SER A 405 23.07 -20.93 3.96
CA SER A 405 21.62 -20.84 3.76
C SER A 405 20.84 -21.21 5.03
N ASN A 406 19.56 -20.84 5.07
CA ASN A 406 18.65 -21.27 6.14
C ASN A 406 18.49 -22.79 6.16
N ARG A 407 18.50 -23.43 4.99
CA ARG A 407 18.48 -24.90 4.90
C ARG A 407 19.70 -25.54 5.57
N ASP A 408 20.90 -25.00 5.35
CA ASP A 408 22.13 -25.49 6.00
C ASP A 408 22.06 -25.26 7.51
N PHE A 409 21.56 -24.08 7.94
CA PHE A 409 21.38 -23.79 9.35
C PHE A 409 20.40 -24.77 10.02
N ILE A 410 19.24 -25.03 9.44
CA ILE A 410 18.26 -25.99 9.97
C ILE A 410 18.86 -27.38 10.04
N SER A 411 19.52 -27.84 8.98
CA SER A 411 20.20 -29.19 8.97
C SER A 411 21.28 -29.30 10.02
N PHE A 412 22.02 -28.23 10.32
CA PHE A 412 23.02 -28.21 11.38
C PHE A 412 22.33 -28.26 12.77
N MET A 413 21.32 -27.45 12.99
CA MET A 413 20.61 -27.38 14.28
C MET A 413 19.84 -28.65 14.59
N GLU A 414 19.25 -29.34 13.61
CA GLU A 414 18.62 -30.65 13.81
C GLU A 414 19.61 -31.70 14.36
N LYS A 415 20.86 -31.71 13.87
CA LYS A 415 21.90 -32.63 14.35
C LYS A 415 22.37 -32.29 15.76
N LYS A 416 22.36 -31.01 16.13
CA LYS A 416 22.80 -30.54 17.45
C LYS A 416 21.73 -30.78 18.52
N LEU A 417 20.45 -30.69 18.16
CA LEU A 417 19.30 -30.81 19.07
C LEU A 417 18.84 -32.27 19.27
N ARG A 418 19.36 -33.23 18.46
CA ARG A 418 19.22 -34.69 18.66
C ARG A 418 20.24 -35.22 19.66
#